data_bb5c36f8d59d345a6b423d80a803eff0
#
_entry.id   bb5c36f8d59d345a6b423d80a803eff0
#
_cell.length_a   1.000
_cell.length_b   1.000
_cell.length_c   1.000
_cell.angle_alpha   90.00
_cell.angle_beta   90.00
_cell.angle_gamma   90.00
#
_symmetry.space_group_name_H-M   'P 1'
#
loop_
_entity.id
_entity.type
_entity.pdbx_description
1 polymer ?
#
loop_
_entity_poly.entity_id
_entity_poly.type
_entity_poly.pdbx_seq_one_letter_code
_entity_poly.pdbx_strand_id
1 'polypeptide(L)'
;DVNDDVIHLINKEKTYPQIIMNEEQPVHWIKNIRAVDGKDSEAVSNEIADADIIATALGAAVLEKVAPVIAQGLLKRWEKESSNTLDILICENLMDADVLLRDYLLKALPEDKHALFEKNVGLVETSIGRMVPPADPDLIPEDEHPLAVRVEPYDFLPVDKAAFKGMIPEYKKIIPYEPFHYYLERKLYVHNMAHVTTAFLGQYLNK
;
A
#
# COMPACT_ATOMS: atom_id res chain seq x y z
N ASP A 1 6.81 9.01 4.56
CA ASP A 1 8.18 8.53 4.35
C ASP A 1 9.05 8.85 5.58
N VAL A 2 10.21 8.24 5.70
CA VAL A 2 11.17 8.49 6.80
C VAL A 2 12.52 8.98 6.27
N ASN A 3 12.66 9.13 4.95
CA ASN A 3 13.83 9.68 4.28
C ASN A 3 13.61 11.17 4.01
N ASP A 4 14.37 12.02 4.69
CA ASP A 4 14.22 13.48 4.66
C ASP A 4 14.48 14.06 3.26
N ASP A 5 15.42 13.50 2.49
CA ASP A 5 15.74 13.96 1.13
C ASP A 5 14.57 13.64 0.16
N VAL A 6 13.99 12.45 0.28
CA VAL A 6 12.81 12.04 -0.51
C VAL A 6 11.62 12.93 -0.17
N ILE A 7 11.34 13.17 1.12
CA ILE A 7 10.26 14.05 1.57
C ILE A 7 10.44 15.46 1.00
N HIS A 8 11.66 16.01 1.13
CA HIS A 8 11.95 17.34 0.62
C HIS A 8 11.73 17.43 -0.90
N LEU A 9 12.26 16.46 -1.65
CA LEU A 9 12.18 16.44 -3.10
C LEU A 9 10.74 16.27 -3.60
N ILE A 10 9.96 15.34 -3.02
CA ILE A 10 8.54 15.17 -3.34
C ILE A 10 7.77 16.47 -3.09
N ASN A 11 7.99 17.12 -1.95
CA ASN A 11 7.26 18.35 -1.60
C ASN A 11 7.66 19.55 -2.47
N LYS A 12 8.88 19.57 -2.97
CA LYS A 12 9.35 20.59 -3.91
C LYS A 12 8.74 20.40 -5.30
N GLU A 13 8.77 19.19 -5.82
CA GLU A 13 8.40 18.90 -7.21
C GLU A 13 6.93 18.49 -7.38
N LYS A 14 6.32 17.89 -6.36
CA LYS A 14 4.93 17.40 -6.32
C LYS A 14 4.60 16.41 -7.45
N THR A 15 5.63 15.78 -7.98
CA THR A 15 5.55 14.81 -9.08
C THR A 15 6.75 13.88 -9.07
N TYR A 16 6.61 12.71 -9.68
CA TYR A 16 7.73 11.82 -10.00
C TYR A 16 7.45 11.01 -11.27
N PRO A 17 8.49 10.59 -12.00
CA PRO A 17 8.34 9.76 -13.19
C PRO A 17 8.20 8.28 -12.81
N GLN A 18 7.24 7.61 -13.41
CA GLN A 18 7.07 6.16 -13.41
C GLN A 18 7.43 5.64 -14.80
N ILE A 19 8.46 4.82 -14.90
CA ILE A 19 8.97 4.23 -16.13
C ILE A 19 8.40 2.82 -16.26
N ILE A 20 7.63 2.57 -17.30
CA ILE A 20 7.07 1.23 -17.55
C ILE A 20 8.11 0.38 -18.27
N MET A 21 8.47 -0.76 -17.68
CA MET A 21 9.49 -1.67 -18.20
C MET A 21 8.94 -2.57 -19.30
N ASN A 22 8.76 -2.02 -20.48
CA ASN A 22 8.46 -2.72 -21.73
C ASN A 22 9.38 -2.22 -22.85
N GLU A 23 9.19 -2.66 -24.08
CA GLU A 23 10.06 -2.28 -25.22
C GLU A 23 10.07 -0.76 -25.48
N GLU A 24 8.96 -0.07 -25.26
CA GLU A 24 8.82 1.36 -25.49
C GLU A 24 9.27 2.23 -24.30
N GLN A 25 9.34 1.65 -23.12
CA GLN A 25 9.66 2.32 -21.84
C GLN A 25 8.96 3.68 -21.64
N PRO A 26 7.62 3.75 -21.77
CA PRO A 26 6.92 5.02 -21.62
C PRO A 26 7.06 5.57 -20.21
N VAL A 27 7.21 6.88 -20.10
CA VAL A 27 7.30 7.59 -18.83
C VAL A 27 5.97 8.23 -18.49
N HIS A 28 5.40 7.83 -17.35
CA HIS A 28 4.18 8.42 -16.82
C HIS A 28 4.51 9.30 -15.62
N TRP A 29 4.18 10.59 -15.69
CA TRP A 29 4.36 11.51 -14.58
C TRP A 29 3.21 11.42 -13.61
N ILE A 30 3.50 10.92 -12.40
CA ILE A 30 2.55 10.93 -11.28
C ILE A 30 2.58 12.32 -10.66
N LYS A 31 1.42 12.95 -10.52
CA LYS A 31 1.27 14.36 -10.12
C LYS A 31 0.38 14.51 -8.91
N ASN A 32 0.38 15.73 -8.32
CA ASN A 32 -0.45 16.09 -7.16
C ASN A 32 -0.16 15.23 -5.92
N ILE A 33 1.11 14.95 -5.71
CA ILE A 33 1.59 14.23 -4.55
C ILE A 33 2.23 15.18 -3.54
N ARG A 34 2.25 14.76 -2.29
CA ARG A 34 3.02 15.35 -1.22
C ARG A 34 3.51 14.27 -0.26
N ALA A 35 4.54 14.55 0.49
CA ALA A 35 5.07 13.65 1.50
C ALA A 35 4.95 14.28 2.89
N VAL A 36 4.65 13.43 3.88
CA VAL A 36 4.66 13.76 5.30
C VAL A 36 5.78 12.97 5.96
N ASP A 37 6.47 13.56 6.93
CA ASP A 37 7.48 12.85 7.72
C ASP A 37 6.79 11.75 8.54
N GLY A 38 7.14 10.50 8.26
CA GLY A 38 6.59 9.33 8.97
C GLY A 38 7.02 9.25 10.43
N LYS A 39 8.01 10.05 10.86
CA LYS A 39 8.44 10.20 12.27
C LYS A 39 7.53 11.16 13.05
N ASP A 40 6.79 12.03 12.35
CA ASP A 40 5.80 12.93 12.93
C ASP A 40 4.43 12.24 13.01
N SER A 41 4.21 11.52 14.11
CA SER A 41 2.94 10.80 14.34
C SER A 41 1.73 11.71 14.36
N GLU A 42 1.88 12.96 14.78
CA GLU A 42 0.78 13.93 14.82
C GLU A 42 0.37 14.34 13.41
N ALA A 43 1.34 14.69 12.56
CA ALA A 43 1.09 15.01 11.15
C ALA A 43 0.49 13.81 10.41
N VAL A 44 1.03 12.60 10.58
CA VAL A 44 0.51 11.38 9.93
C VAL A 44 -0.92 11.08 10.38
N SER A 45 -1.23 11.16 11.68
CA SER A 45 -2.58 10.91 12.19
C SER A 45 -3.60 11.94 11.71
N ASN A 46 -3.20 13.20 11.48
CA ASN A 46 -4.06 14.22 10.86
C ASN A 46 -4.38 13.88 9.41
N GLU A 47 -3.41 13.41 8.62
CA GLU A 47 -3.66 12.93 7.26
C GLU A 47 -4.64 11.75 7.21
N ILE A 48 -4.48 10.79 8.12
CA ILE A 48 -5.39 9.64 8.23
C ILE A 48 -6.80 10.09 8.60
N ALA A 49 -6.94 11.09 9.48
CA ALA A 49 -8.23 11.62 9.88
C ALA A 49 -9.03 12.25 8.72
N ASP A 50 -8.32 12.79 7.72
CA ASP A 50 -8.93 13.51 6.58
C ASP A 50 -8.95 12.69 5.29
N ALA A 51 -8.31 11.52 5.26
CA ALA A 51 -8.25 10.68 4.06
C ALA A 51 -9.61 10.05 3.72
N ASP A 52 -9.94 9.95 2.43
CA ASP A 52 -11.07 9.16 1.94
C ASP A 52 -10.76 7.66 1.93
N ILE A 53 -9.51 7.32 1.67
CA ILE A 53 -8.98 5.96 1.65
C ILE A 53 -7.50 6.00 2.01
N ILE A 54 -7.00 4.98 2.69
CA ILE A 54 -5.57 4.83 2.95
C ILE A 54 -5.06 3.48 2.42
N ALA A 55 -3.75 3.37 2.22
CA ALA A 55 -3.11 2.12 1.84
C ALA A 55 -1.86 1.89 2.68
N THR A 56 -1.62 0.64 3.07
CA THR A 56 -0.37 0.22 3.69
C THR A 56 0.52 -0.47 2.65
N ALA A 57 1.80 -0.15 2.67
CA ALA A 57 2.85 -0.81 1.87
C ALA A 57 4.18 -0.63 2.61
N LEU A 58 4.24 -1.11 3.85
CA LEU A 58 5.29 -0.81 4.82
C LEU A 58 6.18 -2.01 5.12
N GLY A 59 5.72 -3.19 4.74
CA GLY A 59 6.26 -4.48 5.17
C GLY A 59 5.61 -4.98 6.46
N ALA A 60 5.30 -6.27 6.51
CA ALA A 60 4.55 -6.90 7.59
C ALA A 60 5.11 -6.61 9.00
N ALA A 61 6.45 -6.53 9.15
CA ALA A 61 7.10 -6.25 10.43
C ALA A 61 6.89 -4.82 10.97
N VAL A 62 6.38 -3.91 10.13
CA VAL A 62 6.15 -2.51 10.49
C VAL A 62 4.71 -2.24 10.89
N LEU A 63 3.75 -3.09 10.48
CA LEU A 63 2.33 -2.91 10.74
C LEU A 63 2.01 -2.72 12.23
N GLU A 64 2.63 -3.52 13.11
CA GLU A 64 2.45 -3.37 14.57
C GLU A 64 2.87 -1.99 15.08
N LYS A 65 3.96 -1.45 14.53
CA LYS A 65 4.52 -0.15 14.96
C LYS A 65 3.69 1.04 14.49
N VAL A 66 3.01 0.92 13.35
CA VAL A 66 2.19 2.02 12.79
C VAL A 66 0.73 1.95 13.25
N ALA A 67 0.26 0.82 13.75
CA ALA A 67 -1.11 0.66 14.24
C ALA A 67 -1.53 1.72 15.27
N PRO A 68 -0.68 2.14 16.24
CA PRO A 68 -1.03 3.23 17.17
C PRO A 68 -1.27 4.57 16.47
N VAL A 69 -0.51 4.90 15.41
CA VAL A 69 -0.68 6.14 14.65
C VAL A 69 -1.96 6.07 13.81
N ILE A 70 -2.26 4.92 13.22
CA ILE A 70 -3.54 4.70 12.50
C ILE A 70 -4.70 4.84 13.48
N ALA A 71 -4.63 4.21 14.66
CA ALA A 71 -5.65 4.32 15.70
C ALA A 71 -5.88 5.78 16.14
N GLN A 72 -4.80 6.56 16.33
CA GLN A 72 -4.90 7.98 16.63
C GLN A 72 -5.62 8.76 15.53
N GLY A 73 -5.32 8.47 14.25
CA GLY A 73 -6.01 9.08 13.12
C GLY A 73 -7.50 8.73 13.08
N LEU A 74 -7.86 7.48 13.36
CA LEU A 74 -9.25 7.03 13.47
C LEU A 74 -10.00 7.76 14.59
N LEU A 75 -9.38 7.92 15.76
CA LEU A 75 -9.99 8.67 16.88
C LEU A 75 -10.26 10.12 16.49
N LYS A 76 -9.30 10.81 15.90
CA LYS A 76 -9.47 12.18 15.38
C LYS A 76 -10.60 12.28 14.34
N ARG A 77 -10.69 11.28 13.44
CA ARG A 77 -11.75 11.20 12.44
C ARG A 77 -13.13 11.12 13.09
N TRP A 78 -13.27 10.25 14.08
CA TRP A 78 -14.54 10.05 14.78
C TRP A 78 -14.90 11.17 15.75
N GLU A 79 -13.94 11.99 16.20
CA GLU A 79 -14.22 13.26 16.91
C GLU A 79 -14.89 14.27 15.99
N LYS A 80 -14.55 14.30 14.69
CA LYS A 80 -15.21 15.14 13.70
C LYS A 80 -16.61 14.63 13.38
N GLU A 81 -16.73 13.35 13.07
CA GLU A 81 -18.01 12.69 12.79
C GLU A 81 -17.90 11.18 13.03
N SER A 82 -18.66 10.67 13.99
CA SER A 82 -18.60 9.25 14.41
C SER A 82 -19.08 8.25 13.34
N SER A 83 -19.83 8.71 12.32
CA SER A 83 -20.32 7.86 11.23
C SER A 83 -19.34 7.71 10.06
N ASN A 84 -18.25 8.50 10.03
CA ASN A 84 -17.30 8.48 8.93
C ASN A 84 -16.61 7.12 8.80
N THR A 85 -16.78 6.48 7.65
CA THR A 85 -16.07 5.25 7.27
C THR A 85 -14.67 5.55 6.77
N LEU A 86 -13.78 4.58 6.89
CA LEU A 86 -12.46 4.61 6.26
C LEU A 86 -12.09 3.20 5.80
N ASP A 87 -11.72 3.06 4.55
CA ASP A 87 -11.22 1.81 4.00
C ASP A 87 -9.70 1.83 3.91
N ILE A 88 -9.07 0.79 4.43
CA ILE A 88 -7.61 0.60 4.46
C ILE A 88 -7.27 -0.51 3.47
N LEU A 89 -6.68 -0.15 2.34
CA LEU A 89 -6.13 -1.11 1.38
C LEU A 89 -4.83 -1.69 1.94
N ILE A 90 -4.82 -2.98 2.22
CA ILE A 90 -3.66 -3.66 2.79
C ILE A 90 -2.80 -4.20 1.65
N CYS A 91 -1.78 -3.43 1.27
CA CYS A 91 -0.87 -3.74 0.16
C CYS A 91 0.40 -4.44 0.67
N GLU A 92 0.22 -5.42 1.55
CA GLU A 92 1.33 -6.19 2.14
C GLU A 92 1.46 -7.56 1.47
N ASN A 93 2.67 -8.11 1.48
CA ASN A 93 2.91 -9.48 1.01
C ASN A 93 2.77 -10.47 2.18
N LEU A 94 1.58 -10.60 2.71
CA LEU A 94 1.26 -11.39 3.89
C LEU A 94 -0.13 -12.04 3.73
N MET A 95 -0.27 -13.29 4.18
CA MET A 95 -1.58 -13.94 4.34
C MET A 95 -2.28 -13.41 5.59
N ASP A 96 -3.60 -13.31 5.54
CA ASP A 96 -4.44 -12.87 6.66
C ASP A 96 -3.97 -11.53 7.24
N ALA A 97 -3.53 -10.63 6.37
CA ALA A 97 -3.00 -9.32 6.76
C ALA A 97 -4.09 -8.44 7.40
N ASP A 98 -5.32 -8.62 7.00
CA ASP A 98 -6.51 -7.98 7.57
C ASP A 98 -6.73 -8.41 9.02
N VAL A 99 -6.65 -9.71 9.34
CA VAL A 99 -6.75 -10.24 10.70
C VAL A 99 -5.65 -9.69 11.58
N LEU A 100 -4.40 -9.69 11.08
CA LEU A 100 -3.26 -9.20 11.83
C LEU A 100 -3.36 -7.68 12.11
N LEU A 101 -3.68 -6.90 11.10
CA LEU A 101 -3.84 -5.44 11.27
C LEU A 101 -5.02 -5.11 12.18
N ARG A 102 -6.13 -5.86 12.08
CA ARG A 102 -7.27 -5.73 12.97
C ARG A 102 -6.86 -5.92 14.43
N ASP A 103 -6.12 -6.98 14.74
CA ASP A 103 -5.66 -7.26 16.09
C ASP A 103 -4.74 -6.15 16.64
N TYR A 104 -3.86 -5.60 15.82
CA TYR A 104 -3.00 -4.49 16.22
C TYR A 104 -3.81 -3.20 16.47
N LEU A 105 -4.79 -2.91 15.62
CA LEU A 105 -5.64 -1.72 15.77
C LEU A 105 -6.54 -1.83 17.00
N LEU A 106 -7.14 -2.99 17.26
CA LEU A 106 -7.95 -3.21 18.45
C LEU A 106 -7.13 -3.10 19.76
N LYS A 107 -5.87 -3.53 19.74
CA LYS A 107 -4.96 -3.32 20.89
C LYS A 107 -4.62 -1.83 21.10
N ALA A 108 -4.57 -1.05 20.04
CA ALA A 108 -4.22 0.37 20.09
C ALA A 108 -5.42 1.29 20.38
N LEU A 109 -6.64 0.85 20.07
CA LEU A 109 -7.88 1.59 20.30
C LEU A 109 -8.44 1.34 21.70
N PRO A 110 -9.10 2.36 22.32
CA PRO A 110 -9.89 2.16 23.53
C PRO A 110 -11.03 1.16 23.30
N GLU A 111 -11.35 0.34 24.31
CA GLU A 111 -12.38 -0.71 24.22
C GLU A 111 -13.75 -0.18 23.79
N ASP A 112 -14.14 1.01 24.26
CA ASP A 112 -15.40 1.68 23.91
C ASP A 112 -15.49 2.07 22.42
N LYS A 113 -14.37 2.04 21.68
CA LYS A 113 -14.28 2.33 20.25
C LYS A 113 -14.27 1.07 19.37
N HIS A 114 -14.12 -0.12 19.93
CA HIS A 114 -14.04 -1.36 19.16
C HIS A 114 -15.29 -1.59 18.29
N ALA A 115 -16.49 -1.39 18.84
CA ALA A 115 -17.73 -1.52 18.06
C ALA A 115 -17.80 -0.50 16.91
N LEU A 116 -17.28 0.70 17.11
CA LEU A 116 -17.24 1.75 16.10
C LEU A 116 -16.23 1.39 15.00
N PHE A 117 -15.08 0.85 15.38
CA PHE A 117 -14.06 0.33 14.46
C PHE A 117 -14.65 -0.76 13.56
N GLU A 118 -15.25 -1.80 14.12
CA GLU A 118 -15.83 -2.91 13.36
C GLU A 118 -16.93 -2.46 12.37
N LYS A 119 -17.64 -1.41 12.73
CA LYS A 119 -18.70 -0.86 11.89
C LYS A 119 -18.17 -0.01 10.74
N ASN A 120 -17.15 0.80 10.98
CA ASN A 120 -16.78 1.92 10.12
C ASN A 120 -15.42 1.77 9.43
N VAL A 121 -14.59 0.79 9.81
CA VAL A 121 -13.28 0.59 9.16
C VAL A 121 -13.28 -0.67 8.31
N GLY A 122 -13.04 -0.50 7.02
CA GLY A 122 -12.82 -1.60 6.09
C GLY A 122 -11.33 -1.98 6.07
N LEU A 123 -11.02 -3.24 6.33
CA LEU A 123 -9.68 -3.80 6.17
C LEU A 123 -9.65 -4.61 4.88
N VAL A 124 -9.27 -3.95 3.80
CA VAL A 124 -9.43 -4.44 2.44
C VAL A 124 -8.13 -5.11 2.00
N GLU A 125 -8.13 -6.43 1.95
CA GLU A 125 -7.00 -7.17 1.38
C GLU A 125 -6.83 -6.87 -0.11
N THR A 126 -5.58 -6.83 -0.55
CA THR A 126 -5.22 -6.60 -1.94
C THR A 126 -4.26 -7.65 -2.47
N SER A 127 -4.25 -7.85 -3.78
CA SER A 127 -3.28 -8.75 -4.43
C SER A 127 -2.33 -7.94 -5.30
N ILE A 128 -1.17 -7.56 -4.73
CA ILE A 128 -0.13 -6.82 -5.45
C ILE A 128 0.61 -7.77 -6.38
N GLY A 129 0.44 -7.58 -7.67
CA GLY A 129 1.12 -8.37 -8.72
C GLY A 129 2.25 -7.61 -9.41
N ARG A 130 2.29 -6.28 -9.29
CA ARG A 130 3.30 -5.46 -9.97
C ARG A 130 4.64 -5.52 -9.26
N MET A 131 5.68 -5.90 -9.99
CA MET A 131 7.05 -5.82 -9.50
C MET A 131 7.61 -4.40 -9.67
N VAL A 132 8.32 -3.96 -8.63
CA VAL A 132 9.14 -2.75 -8.64
C VAL A 132 10.54 -3.20 -8.25
N PRO A 133 11.40 -3.55 -9.23
CA PRO A 133 12.73 -4.02 -8.92
C PRO A 133 13.54 -2.93 -8.21
N PRO A 134 14.42 -3.29 -7.26
CA PRO A 134 15.36 -2.34 -6.71
C PRO A 134 16.15 -1.68 -7.83
N ALA A 135 16.33 -0.37 -7.74
CA ALA A 135 17.22 0.32 -8.67
C ALA A 135 18.65 -0.18 -8.44
N ASP A 136 19.26 -0.76 -9.48
CA ASP A 136 20.68 -1.04 -9.47
C ASP A 136 21.43 0.27 -9.74
N PRO A 137 22.21 0.80 -8.78
CA PRO A 137 22.92 2.07 -8.95
C PRO A 137 23.80 2.11 -10.19
N ASP A 138 24.35 0.97 -10.60
CA ASP A 138 25.25 0.86 -11.77
C ASP A 138 24.47 0.89 -13.10
N LEU A 139 23.14 0.70 -13.05
CA LEU A 139 22.26 0.69 -14.24
C LEU A 139 21.37 1.94 -14.32
N ILE A 140 21.47 2.87 -13.36
CA ILE A 140 20.73 4.12 -13.39
C ILE A 140 21.51 5.13 -14.24
N PRO A 141 20.92 5.69 -15.31
CA PRO A 141 21.54 6.79 -16.05
C PRO A 141 21.84 7.98 -15.14
N GLU A 142 23.00 8.63 -15.32
CA GLU A 142 23.41 9.79 -14.51
C GLU A 142 22.41 10.96 -14.57
N ASP A 143 21.65 11.07 -15.66
CA ASP A 143 20.64 12.08 -15.89
C ASP A 143 19.22 11.66 -15.48
N GLU A 144 19.07 10.47 -14.86
CA GLU A 144 17.76 10.00 -14.43
C GLU A 144 17.25 10.80 -13.22
N HIS A 145 15.94 11.01 -13.23
CA HIS A 145 15.27 11.71 -12.12
C HIS A 145 15.43 10.95 -10.79
N PRO A 146 15.88 11.58 -9.69
CA PRO A 146 16.17 10.89 -8.43
C PRO A 146 14.97 10.14 -7.81
N LEU A 147 13.74 10.54 -8.16
CA LEU A 147 12.51 9.87 -7.74
C LEU A 147 11.96 8.91 -8.80
N ALA A 148 12.71 8.59 -9.86
CA ALA A 148 12.23 7.68 -10.88
C ALA A 148 11.95 6.28 -10.30
N VAL A 149 10.82 5.71 -10.69
CA VAL A 149 10.40 4.35 -10.28
C VAL A 149 10.16 3.51 -11.52
N ARG A 150 10.93 2.43 -11.66
CA ARG A 150 10.74 1.45 -12.73
C ARG A 150 9.75 0.39 -12.30
N VAL A 151 8.74 0.12 -13.14
CA VAL A 151 7.66 -0.79 -12.82
C VAL A 151 7.31 -1.69 -14.00
N GLU A 152 6.83 -2.89 -13.71
CA GLU A 152 6.26 -3.76 -14.74
C GLU A 152 5.00 -3.17 -15.36
N PRO A 153 4.63 -3.58 -16.60
CA PRO A 153 3.40 -3.14 -17.28
C PRO A 153 2.11 -3.50 -16.56
N TYR A 154 2.14 -4.52 -15.67
CA TYR A 154 0.98 -4.91 -14.87
C TYR A 154 0.46 -3.71 -14.05
N ASP A 155 -0.80 -3.35 -14.23
CA ASP A 155 -1.31 -2.05 -13.76
C ASP A 155 -2.70 -2.10 -13.10
N PHE A 156 -3.15 -3.27 -12.66
CA PHE A 156 -4.40 -3.39 -11.92
C PHE A 156 -4.21 -3.99 -10.53
N LEU A 157 -5.08 -3.57 -9.61
CA LEU A 157 -5.07 -3.95 -8.21
C LEU A 157 -6.37 -4.69 -7.87
N PRO A 158 -6.36 -6.02 -7.79
CA PRO A 158 -7.46 -6.78 -7.21
C PRO A 158 -7.61 -6.46 -5.73
N VAL A 159 -8.85 -6.23 -5.28
CA VAL A 159 -9.18 -5.88 -3.90
C VAL A 159 -10.40 -6.70 -3.42
N ASP A 160 -10.45 -6.98 -2.11
CA ASP A 160 -11.59 -7.65 -1.50
C ASP A 160 -12.81 -6.72 -1.47
N LYS A 161 -13.80 -7.05 -2.31
CA LYS A 161 -15.04 -6.30 -2.40
C LYS A 161 -15.85 -6.31 -1.10
N ALA A 162 -15.88 -7.44 -0.41
CA ALA A 162 -16.73 -7.64 0.77
C ALA A 162 -16.22 -6.87 2.00
N ALA A 163 -14.93 -6.51 2.04
CA ALA A 163 -14.30 -5.85 3.17
C ALA A 163 -14.54 -4.34 3.25
N PHE A 164 -15.02 -3.71 2.16
CA PHE A 164 -15.31 -2.27 2.16
C PHE A 164 -16.45 -1.91 3.10
N LYS A 165 -16.30 -0.81 3.83
CA LYS A 165 -17.32 -0.18 4.67
C LYS A 165 -17.86 1.10 4.06
N GLY A 166 -17.03 1.79 3.28
CA GLY A 166 -17.39 2.96 2.50
C GLY A 166 -17.79 2.63 1.07
N MET A 167 -17.85 3.66 0.24
CA MET A 167 -18.09 3.50 -1.18
C MET A 167 -16.81 3.01 -1.88
N ILE A 168 -16.94 1.93 -2.65
CA ILE A 168 -15.80 1.42 -3.43
C ILE A 168 -15.41 2.46 -4.49
N PRO A 169 -14.15 2.92 -4.52
CA PRO A 169 -13.75 3.95 -5.47
C PRO A 169 -13.78 3.43 -6.91
N GLU A 170 -14.37 4.21 -7.80
CA GLU A 170 -14.47 3.89 -9.24
C GLU A 170 -13.16 4.21 -9.99
N TYR A 171 -12.05 3.63 -9.57
CA TYR A 171 -10.78 3.71 -10.30
C TYR A 171 -10.66 2.57 -11.30
N LYS A 172 -10.32 2.89 -12.56
CA LYS A 172 -10.22 1.90 -13.67
C LYS A 172 -9.33 0.70 -13.36
N LYS A 173 -8.38 0.85 -12.44
CA LYS A 173 -7.36 -0.15 -12.13
C LYS A 173 -7.53 -0.81 -10.75
N ILE A 174 -8.47 -0.37 -9.95
CA ILE A 174 -8.92 -1.08 -8.75
C ILE A 174 -10.06 -2.01 -9.15
N ILE A 175 -9.87 -3.30 -8.96
CA ILE A 175 -10.81 -4.33 -9.41
C ILE A 175 -11.36 -5.08 -8.19
N PRO A 176 -12.57 -4.78 -7.74
CA PRO A 176 -13.18 -5.47 -6.61
C PRO A 176 -13.67 -6.87 -7.01
N TYR A 177 -13.27 -7.88 -6.22
CA TYR A 177 -13.67 -9.28 -6.40
C TYR A 177 -14.32 -9.86 -5.16
N GLU A 178 -15.18 -10.85 -5.38
CA GLU A 178 -15.81 -11.64 -4.34
C GLU A 178 -16.12 -13.06 -4.90
N PRO A 179 -15.63 -14.14 -4.24
CA PRO A 179 -14.76 -14.18 -3.06
C PRO A 179 -13.29 -13.81 -3.38
N PHE A 180 -12.63 -13.06 -2.50
CA PHE A 180 -11.28 -12.56 -2.75
C PHE A 180 -10.18 -13.59 -2.48
N HIS A 181 -10.42 -14.55 -1.60
CA HIS A 181 -9.47 -15.59 -1.20
C HIS A 181 -8.78 -16.28 -2.39
N TYR A 182 -9.49 -16.52 -3.48
CA TYR A 182 -8.94 -17.08 -4.72
C TYR A 182 -7.75 -16.28 -5.28
N TYR A 183 -7.78 -14.95 -5.17
CA TYR A 183 -6.70 -14.10 -5.68
C TYR A 183 -5.44 -14.18 -4.81
N LEU A 184 -5.60 -14.30 -3.49
CA LEU A 184 -4.48 -14.51 -2.56
C LEU A 184 -3.82 -15.85 -2.82
N GLU A 185 -4.59 -16.92 -2.91
CA GLU A 185 -4.07 -18.26 -3.21
C GLU A 185 -3.36 -18.30 -4.56
N ARG A 186 -3.97 -17.74 -5.60
CA ARG A 186 -3.36 -17.66 -6.93
C ARG A 186 -2.03 -16.93 -6.89
N LYS A 187 -1.94 -15.81 -6.18
CA LYS A 187 -0.68 -15.08 -6.05
C LYS A 187 0.37 -15.92 -5.35
N LEU A 188 0.04 -16.51 -4.21
CA LEU A 188 0.99 -17.24 -3.38
C LEU A 188 1.45 -18.54 -4.03
N TYR A 189 0.50 -19.36 -4.47
CA TYR A 189 0.77 -20.72 -4.93
C TYR A 189 1.07 -20.83 -6.43
N VAL A 190 0.77 -19.81 -7.23
CA VAL A 190 1.09 -19.81 -8.67
C VAL A 190 2.16 -18.78 -8.97
N HIS A 191 1.91 -17.50 -8.70
CA HIS A 191 2.80 -16.42 -9.09
C HIS A 191 4.13 -16.45 -8.31
N ASN A 192 4.08 -16.49 -6.99
CA ASN A 192 5.30 -16.53 -6.17
C ASN A 192 6.07 -17.84 -6.38
N MET A 193 5.37 -18.98 -6.54
CA MET A 193 6.02 -20.26 -6.83
C MET A 193 6.73 -20.25 -8.18
N ALA A 194 6.17 -19.61 -9.20
CA ALA A 194 6.83 -19.46 -10.50
C ALA A 194 8.16 -18.72 -10.37
N HIS A 195 8.23 -17.62 -9.61
CA HIS A 195 9.46 -16.89 -9.34
C HIS A 195 10.50 -17.75 -8.62
N VAL A 196 10.10 -18.43 -7.55
CA VAL A 196 10.99 -19.31 -6.79
C VAL A 196 11.54 -20.45 -7.68
N THR A 197 10.66 -21.09 -8.46
CA THR A 197 11.07 -22.16 -9.37
C THR A 197 12.05 -21.66 -10.43
N THR A 198 11.80 -20.49 -11.00
CA THR A 198 12.70 -19.87 -11.98
C THR A 198 14.07 -19.57 -11.37
N ALA A 199 14.12 -19.02 -10.16
CA ALA A 199 15.37 -18.73 -9.46
C ALA A 199 16.17 -20.00 -9.17
N PHE A 200 15.54 -21.06 -8.67
CA PHE A 200 16.21 -22.34 -8.41
C PHE A 200 16.70 -23.01 -9.69
N LEU A 201 15.91 -23.00 -10.76
CA LEU A 201 16.33 -23.55 -12.05
C LEU A 201 17.49 -22.75 -12.66
N GLY A 202 17.45 -21.41 -12.56
CA GLY A 202 18.53 -20.55 -13.01
C GLY A 202 19.82 -20.86 -12.27
N GLN A 203 19.78 -20.97 -10.94
CA GLN A 203 20.94 -21.38 -10.13
C GLN A 203 21.44 -22.77 -10.49
N TYR A 204 20.55 -23.76 -10.65
CA TYR A 204 20.90 -25.11 -11.02
C TYR A 204 21.58 -25.20 -12.40
N LEU A 205 21.13 -24.37 -13.34
CA LEU A 205 21.66 -24.30 -14.71
C LEU A 205 22.87 -23.35 -14.87
N ASN A 206 23.33 -22.70 -13.78
CA ASN A 206 24.35 -21.66 -13.77
C ASN A 206 24.05 -20.50 -14.74
N LYS A 207 22.80 -20.04 -14.74
CA LYS A 207 22.29 -18.93 -15.57
C LYS A 207 21.97 -17.72 -14.71
#